data_2c25bf3d746c28d200862304963587a4
#
_entry.id   2c25bf3d746c28d200862304963587a4
#
_cell.length_a   1.000
_cell.length_b   1.000
_cell.length_c   1.000
_cell.angle_alpha   90.00
_cell.angle_beta   90.00
_cell.angle_gamma   90.00
#
_symmetry.space_group_name_H-M   'P 1'
#
loop_
_entity.id
_entity.type
_entity.pdbx_description
1 polymer ?
#
loop_
_entity_poly.entity_id
_entity_poly.type
_entity_poly.pdbx_seq_one_letter_code
_entity_poly.pdbx_strand_id
1 'polypeptide(L)'
;MADYIRPKLSGIRSVHIPREVNHTLYCRKSKTGELDSDSLYSFINNTVSESGDRLFRIGYETLGPLLYGFCVWLHEYKLRLGIDKFLFLSRDGQIMRAAYKILYPKEDTEYVYASRRSLLVPILRHCKDIKAMLDRLSIYRYTSVRTMLDLLGLDYKEYVLALGRYGLDLDDSFLKKDFLENKDLSSFLKELLPDIIENSEEEFLSLQYYIDRLNLSGKVGIIDIGWRGRLQKALEEMLPELGKNMEIMGFYLGIMLDKENAFGYLYGSEDSEEKVMVRSFEGLLEMLFSADHGSVKRYKSDQTIELYDFEYDGNSKLRNDFKDLLKIREGALCFVKRFCENSLSDVIRWDKTMAFDAICRLGTETRQSDLNRFGNWSFYANNTISPLAKPNRGVYFSFLKLKKGISSSPWKIGYLKRFLKIPLPYLRIYKWFMHDQ
;
A
#
# COMPACT_ATOMS: atom_id res chain seq x y z
N MET A 1 -19.36 41.84 0.83
CA MET A 1 -20.64 42.60 0.71
C MET A 1 -20.41 44.10 0.73
N ALA A 2 -19.55 44.64 1.59
CA ALA A 2 -19.26 46.09 1.63
C ALA A 2 -18.75 46.63 0.29
N ASP A 3 -17.87 45.90 -0.39
CA ASP A 3 -17.25 46.28 -1.66
C ASP A 3 -18.17 46.20 -2.88
N TYR A 4 -19.36 45.66 -2.73
CA TYR A 4 -20.41 45.62 -3.75
C TYR A 4 -21.55 46.61 -3.48
N ILE A 5 -22.07 46.59 -2.25
CA ILE A 5 -23.26 47.40 -1.87
C ILE A 5 -22.91 48.88 -1.79
N ARG A 6 -21.81 49.28 -1.13
CA ARG A 6 -21.41 50.67 -0.98
C ARG A 6 -21.15 51.36 -2.31
N PRO A 7 -20.31 50.83 -3.24
CA PRO A 7 -20.10 51.40 -4.54
C PRO A 7 -21.41 51.53 -5.33
N LYS A 8 -22.28 50.50 -5.30
CA LYS A 8 -23.59 50.53 -5.97
C LYS A 8 -24.51 51.63 -5.47
N LEU A 9 -24.51 51.84 -4.14
CA LEU A 9 -25.29 52.96 -3.53
C LEU A 9 -24.70 54.32 -3.88
N SER A 10 -23.42 54.41 -4.20
CA SER A 10 -22.74 55.62 -4.67
C SER A 10 -22.80 55.82 -6.20
N GLY A 11 -23.66 55.07 -6.91
CA GLY A 11 -23.81 55.16 -8.34
C GLY A 11 -22.68 54.53 -9.17
N ILE A 12 -21.71 53.85 -8.53
CA ILE A 12 -20.61 53.18 -9.22
C ILE A 12 -21.12 51.81 -9.73
N ARG A 13 -20.81 51.52 -10.98
CA ARG A 13 -21.11 50.20 -11.58
C ARG A 13 -20.25 49.13 -10.87
N SER A 14 -20.92 48.30 -10.08
CA SER A 14 -20.27 47.22 -9.36
C SER A 14 -20.87 45.86 -9.73
N VAL A 15 -20.01 44.85 -9.83
CA VAL A 15 -20.38 43.46 -10.09
C VAL A 15 -20.15 42.65 -8.83
N HIS A 16 -21.17 41.94 -8.38
CA HIS A 16 -21.03 41.01 -7.28
C HIS A 16 -20.35 39.74 -7.78
N ILE A 17 -19.14 39.52 -7.31
CA ILE A 17 -18.46 38.24 -7.50
C ILE A 17 -18.89 37.37 -6.30
N PRO A 18 -19.67 36.30 -6.49
CA PRO A 18 -20.04 35.43 -5.40
C PRO A 18 -18.79 34.86 -4.74
N ARG A 19 -18.86 34.63 -3.43
CA ARG A 19 -17.77 33.91 -2.75
C ARG A 19 -17.58 32.56 -3.45
N GLU A 20 -16.34 32.20 -3.68
CA GLU A 20 -15.97 30.88 -4.16
C GLU A 20 -16.64 29.80 -3.30
N VAL A 21 -17.48 28.97 -3.90
CA VAL A 21 -18.16 27.88 -3.18
C VAL A 21 -17.13 26.76 -3.04
N ASN A 22 -16.86 26.35 -1.80
CA ASN A 22 -15.99 25.22 -1.57
C ASN A 22 -16.72 23.90 -1.85
N HIS A 23 -16.38 23.28 -2.95
CA HIS A 23 -16.91 21.99 -3.38
C HIS A 23 -16.07 20.80 -2.88
N THR A 24 -14.83 21.03 -2.40
CA THR A 24 -13.92 19.98 -1.98
C THR A 24 -14.27 19.40 -0.61
N LEU A 25 -13.91 18.13 -0.43
CA LEU A 25 -14.10 17.37 0.82
C LEU A 25 -12.86 17.44 1.71
N TYR A 26 -11.70 17.21 1.14
CA TYR A 26 -10.40 17.09 1.83
C TYR A 26 -9.34 18.03 1.29
N CYS A 27 -9.40 18.44 0.03
CA CYS A 27 -8.52 19.46 -0.50
C CYS A 27 -8.89 20.83 0.08
N ARG A 28 -7.90 21.63 0.47
CA ARG A 28 -8.11 22.97 1.06
C ARG A 28 -7.12 23.94 0.46
N LYS A 29 -7.52 25.20 0.40
CA LYS A 29 -6.64 26.31 0.04
C LYS A 29 -5.46 26.39 1.03
N SER A 30 -4.27 26.70 0.51
CA SER A 30 -3.08 26.87 1.33
C SER A 30 -3.29 27.98 2.38
N LYS A 31 -2.73 27.76 3.57
CA LYS A 31 -2.72 28.79 4.62
C LYS A 31 -1.60 29.82 4.40
N THR A 32 -0.57 29.43 3.68
CA THR A 32 0.63 30.26 3.41
C THR A 32 0.46 31.10 2.17
N GLY A 33 -0.59 30.89 1.36
CA GLY A 33 -0.87 31.63 0.13
C GLY A 33 0.12 31.31 -0.99
N GLU A 34 0.67 30.10 -1.00
CA GLU A 34 1.53 29.61 -2.07
C GLU A 34 0.73 29.47 -3.37
N LEU A 35 1.17 30.19 -4.40
CA LEU A 35 0.45 30.32 -5.66
C LEU A 35 0.17 28.97 -6.32
N ASP A 36 1.15 28.08 -6.35
CA ASP A 36 1.03 26.78 -6.98
C ASP A 36 0.00 25.89 -6.26
N SER A 37 0.05 25.83 -4.91
CA SER A 37 -0.90 25.11 -4.09
C SER A 37 -2.33 25.66 -4.22
N ASP A 38 -2.47 26.99 -4.29
CA ASP A 38 -3.77 27.65 -4.45
C ASP A 38 -4.33 27.45 -5.87
N SER A 39 -3.47 27.38 -6.89
CA SER A 39 -3.84 27.09 -8.28
C SER A 39 -4.33 25.64 -8.41
N LEU A 40 -3.63 24.68 -7.79
CA LEU A 40 -4.07 23.29 -7.74
C LEU A 40 -5.41 23.14 -7.01
N TYR A 41 -5.55 23.81 -5.85
CA TYR A 41 -6.83 23.83 -5.14
C TYR A 41 -7.96 24.36 -6.01
N SER A 42 -7.74 25.48 -6.70
CA SER A 42 -8.75 26.11 -7.57
C SER A 42 -9.12 25.18 -8.73
N PHE A 43 -8.15 24.53 -9.35
CA PHE A 43 -8.39 23.51 -10.36
C PHE A 43 -9.28 22.38 -9.82
N ILE A 44 -8.91 21.79 -8.69
CA ILE A 44 -9.70 20.71 -8.07
C ILE A 44 -11.11 21.19 -7.72
N ASN A 45 -11.22 22.35 -7.06
CA ASN A 45 -12.50 22.89 -6.62
C ASN A 45 -13.47 23.15 -7.78
N ASN A 46 -12.97 23.61 -8.92
CA ASN A 46 -13.77 23.92 -10.09
C ASN A 46 -14.19 22.67 -10.87
N THR A 47 -13.34 21.65 -10.90
CA THR A 47 -13.57 20.43 -11.71
C THR A 47 -14.22 19.29 -10.94
N VAL A 48 -14.05 19.19 -9.63
CA VAL A 48 -14.63 18.10 -8.80
C VAL A 48 -16.14 18.18 -8.67
N SER A 49 -16.72 19.39 -8.80
CA SER A 49 -18.17 19.63 -8.68
C SER A 49 -19.00 18.95 -9.79
N GLU A 50 -18.38 18.57 -10.91
CA GLU A 50 -19.03 17.90 -12.02
C GLU A 50 -19.50 16.47 -11.68
N SER A 51 -18.90 15.84 -10.65
CA SER A 51 -19.31 14.50 -10.19
C SER A 51 -20.16 14.57 -8.93
N GLY A 52 -21.33 13.93 -8.98
CA GLY A 52 -22.20 13.73 -7.80
C GLY A 52 -21.73 12.61 -6.86
N ASP A 53 -20.89 11.67 -7.33
CA ASP A 53 -20.45 10.54 -6.52
C ASP A 53 -19.36 10.95 -5.51
N ARG A 54 -19.68 10.77 -4.23
CA ARG A 54 -18.79 11.15 -3.13
C ARG A 54 -17.46 10.38 -3.14
N LEU A 55 -17.46 9.10 -3.47
CA LEU A 55 -16.25 8.27 -3.48
C LEU A 55 -15.33 8.66 -4.63
N PHE A 56 -15.93 8.91 -5.81
CA PHE A 56 -15.20 9.47 -6.94
C PHE A 56 -14.52 10.79 -6.56
N ARG A 57 -15.25 11.72 -5.92
CA ARG A 57 -14.70 13.00 -5.46
C ARG A 57 -13.57 12.84 -4.47
N ILE A 58 -13.68 11.90 -3.51
CA ILE A 58 -12.59 11.58 -2.58
C ILE A 58 -11.34 11.16 -3.36
N GLY A 59 -11.48 10.24 -4.31
CA GLY A 59 -10.36 9.81 -5.15
C GLY A 59 -9.75 10.95 -5.95
N TYR A 60 -10.60 11.76 -6.59
CA TYR A 60 -10.20 12.89 -7.42
C TYR A 60 -9.36 13.92 -6.66
N GLU A 61 -9.76 14.26 -5.43
CA GLU A 61 -9.10 15.33 -4.66
C GLU A 61 -8.01 14.83 -3.69
N THR A 62 -7.85 13.52 -3.46
CA THR A 62 -6.86 12.98 -2.51
C THR A 62 -5.85 12.03 -3.15
N LEU A 63 -6.31 10.89 -3.67
CA LEU A 63 -5.44 9.89 -4.29
C LEU A 63 -4.90 10.37 -5.64
N GLY A 64 -5.69 11.14 -6.39
CA GLY A 64 -5.29 11.68 -7.71
C GLY A 64 -4.05 12.56 -7.64
N PRO A 65 -4.02 13.63 -6.81
CA PRO A 65 -2.82 14.44 -6.60
C PRO A 65 -1.62 13.64 -6.09
N LEU A 66 -1.84 12.65 -5.21
CA LEU A 66 -0.78 11.77 -4.72
C LEU A 66 -0.16 10.96 -5.86
N LEU A 67 -0.98 10.33 -6.70
CA LEU A 67 -0.51 9.56 -7.86
C LEU A 67 0.20 10.44 -8.89
N TYR A 68 -0.35 11.62 -9.18
CA TYR A 68 0.27 12.57 -10.11
C TYR A 68 1.68 12.95 -9.64
N GLY A 69 1.80 13.45 -8.40
CA GLY A 69 3.09 13.86 -7.85
C GLY A 69 4.09 12.71 -7.74
N PHE A 70 3.63 11.53 -7.37
CA PHE A 70 4.46 10.33 -7.35
C PHE A 70 4.99 9.97 -8.75
N CYS A 71 4.15 10.04 -9.79
CA CYS A 71 4.57 9.77 -11.16
C CYS A 71 5.55 10.81 -11.72
N VAL A 72 5.35 12.10 -11.41
CA VAL A 72 6.30 13.16 -11.78
C VAL A 72 7.66 12.90 -11.11
N TRP A 73 7.66 12.64 -9.81
CA TRP A 73 8.87 12.29 -9.06
C TRP A 73 9.57 11.04 -9.61
N LEU A 74 8.84 9.98 -9.96
CA LEU A 74 9.42 8.79 -10.60
C LEU A 74 10.12 9.14 -11.92
N HIS A 75 9.49 9.97 -12.73
CA HIS A 75 10.04 10.35 -14.04
C HIS A 75 11.30 11.21 -13.91
N GLU A 76 11.33 12.14 -12.96
CA GLU A 76 12.54 12.91 -12.63
C GLU A 76 13.70 12.00 -12.21
N TYR A 77 13.43 11.00 -11.36
CA TYR A 77 14.44 10.02 -10.96
C TYR A 77 14.87 9.13 -12.11
N LYS A 78 13.95 8.72 -12.98
CA LYS A 78 14.26 7.95 -14.19
C LYS A 78 15.32 8.66 -15.04
N LEU A 79 15.08 9.94 -15.32
CA LEU A 79 16.01 10.76 -16.11
C LEU A 79 17.34 10.98 -15.40
N ARG A 80 17.30 11.30 -14.10
CA ARG A 80 18.50 11.60 -13.30
C ARG A 80 19.43 10.40 -13.13
N LEU A 81 18.87 9.20 -12.91
CA LEU A 81 19.62 8.00 -12.64
C LEU A 81 19.85 7.12 -13.87
N GLY A 82 19.25 7.46 -15.02
CA GLY A 82 19.32 6.68 -16.25
C GLY A 82 18.64 5.32 -16.10
N ILE A 83 17.42 5.28 -15.55
CA ILE A 83 16.65 4.04 -15.43
C ILE A 83 16.11 3.63 -16.79
N ASP A 84 16.43 2.42 -17.23
CA ASP A 84 16.00 1.91 -18.54
C ASP A 84 14.50 1.54 -18.50
N LYS A 85 14.07 0.79 -17.50
CA LYS A 85 12.70 0.27 -17.39
C LYS A 85 12.17 0.33 -15.97
N PHE A 86 10.87 0.68 -15.83
CA PHE A 86 10.15 0.60 -14.56
C PHE A 86 9.31 -0.67 -14.46
N LEU A 87 9.44 -1.37 -13.34
CA LEU A 87 8.67 -2.55 -12.97
C LEU A 87 7.72 -2.19 -11.82
N PHE A 88 6.43 -2.12 -12.10
CA PHE A 88 5.41 -1.88 -11.10
C PHE A 88 5.00 -3.21 -10.47
N LEU A 89 5.35 -3.42 -9.20
CA LEU A 89 5.10 -4.70 -8.53
C LEU A 89 3.62 -4.86 -8.18
N SER A 90 3.09 -6.06 -8.37
CA SER A 90 1.74 -6.39 -7.92
C SER A 90 1.70 -6.41 -6.37
N ARG A 91 0.64 -5.98 -5.76
CA ARG A 91 -0.66 -5.50 -6.28
C ARG A 91 -0.71 -3.98 -6.40
N ASP A 92 0.01 -3.29 -5.53
CA ASP A 92 -0.06 -1.84 -5.34
C ASP A 92 0.40 -1.07 -6.59
N GLY A 93 1.33 -1.60 -7.35
CA GLY A 93 1.82 -1.02 -8.60
C GLY A 93 0.79 -0.93 -9.72
N GLN A 94 -0.38 -1.59 -9.63
CA GLN A 94 -1.36 -1.58 -10.71
C GLN A 94 -1.88 -0.17 -11.01
N ILE A 95 -2.39 0.53 -9.99
CA ILE A 95 -2.90 1.89 -10.16
C ILE A 95 -1.76 2.90 -10.38
N MET A 96 -0.58 2.66 -9.79
CA MET A 96 0.61 3.49 -10.01
C MET A 96 1.02 3.46 -11.48
N ARG A 97 1.09 2.26 -12.08
CA ARG A 97 1.39 2.10 -13.51
C ARG A 97 0.33 2.75 -14.39
N ALA A 98 -0.95 2.57 -14.06
CA ALA A 98 -2.04 3.20 -14.80
C ALA A 98 -1.90 4.73 -14.82
N ALA A 99 -1.61 5.34 -13.68
CA ALA A 99 -1.34 6.78 -13.58
C ALA A 99 -0.08 7.18 -14.35
N TYR A 100 1.02 6.43 -14.22
CA TYR A 100 2.27 6.71 -14.91
C TYR A 100 2.11 6.66 -16.44
N LYS A 101 1.35 5.69 -16.98
CA LYS A 101 1.07 5.57 -18.42
C LYS A 101 0.16 6.68 -18.96
N ILE A 102 -0.62 7.35 -18.10
CA ILE A 102 -1.37 8.55 -18.51
C ILE A 102 -0.41 9.72 -18.74
N LEU A 103 0.55 9.94 -17.85
CA LEU A 103 1.52 11.04 -17.98
C LEU A 103 2.58 10.76 -19.04
N TYR A 104 3.10 9.54 -19.06
CA TYR A 104 4.26 9.13 -19.86
C TYR A 104 3.94 7.90 -20.71
N PRO A 105 3.05 8.00 -21.73
CA PRO A 105 2.55 6.86 -22.48
C PRO A 105 3.62 6.11 -23.29
N LYS A 106 4.72 6.79 -23.63
CA LYS A 106 5.82 6.22 -24.43
C LYS A 106 6.87 5.49 -23.60
N GLU A 107 6.85 5.67 -22.28
CA GLU A 107 7.83 5.06 -21.40
C GLU A 107 7.66 3.54 -21.30
N ASP A 108 8.77 2.81 -21.34
CA ASP A 108 8.75 1.36 -21.16
C ASP A 108 8.51 1.02 -19.68
N THR A 109 7.42 0.32 -19.44
CA THR A 109 7.00 -0.07 -18.10
C THR A 109 6.34 -1.43 -18.10
N GLU A 110 6.59 -2.22 -17.09
CA GLU A 110 5.97 -3.53 -16.94
C GLU A 110 5.19 -3.62 -15.62
N TYR A 111 4.07 -4.37 -15.63
CA TYR A 111 3.38 -4.77 -14.40
C TYR A 111 3.87 -6.17 -14.04
N VAL A 112 4.60 -6.27 -12.95
CA VAL A 112 5.28 -7.51 -12.58
C VAL A 112 4.50 -8.20 -11.47
N TYR A 113 4.04 -9.40 -11.77
CA TYR A 113 3.40 -10.26 -10.79
C TYR A 113 4.46 -10.80 -9.83
N ALA A 114 4.53 -10.22 -8.64
CA ALA A 114 5.45 -10.63 -7.59
C ALA A 114 4.78 -10.51 -6.22
N SER A 115 5.15 -11.37 -5.29
CA SER A 115 4.73 -11.31 -3.91
C SER A 115 5.88 -11.71 -2.98
N ARG A 116 5.73 -11.48 -1.68
CA ARG A 116 6.70 -11.96 -0.70
C ARG A 116 6.88 -13.47 -0.77
N ARG A 117 5.77 -14.23 -0.89
CA ARG A 117 5.82 -15.68 -0.99
C ARG A 117 6.52 -16.12 -2.27
N SER A 118 6.10 -15.60 -3.42
CA SER A 118 6.64 -16.03 -4.72
C SER A 118 8.12 -15.70 -4.95
N LEU A 119 8.69 -14.79 -4.14
CA LEU A 119 10.11 -14.46 -4.19
C LEU A 119 10.92 -15.08 -3.04
N LEU A 120 10.30 -15.37 -1.88
CA LEU A 120 11.02 -15.94 -0.75
C LEU A 120 11.10 -17.47 -0.81
N VAL A 121 10.06 -18.15 -1.32
CA VAL A 121 10.10 -19.62 -1.43
C VAL A 121 11.26 -20.08 -2.31
N PRO A 122 11.52 -19.51 -3.49
CA PRO A 122 12.69 -19.87 -4.30
C PRO A 122 14.07 -19.77 -3.60
N ILE A 123 14.19 -18.94 -2.58
CA ILE A 123 15.46 -18.76 -1.84
C ILE A 123 15.65 -19.85 -0.78
N LEU A 124 14.59 -20.54 -0.35
CA LEU A 124 14.66 -21.53 0.72
C LEU A 124 15.56 -22.74 0.38
N ARG A 125 15.77 -23.04 -0.91
CA ARG A 125 16.68 -24.11 -1.37
C ARG A 125 18.11 -24.00 -0.83
N HIS A 126 18.54 -22.81 -0.46
CA HIS A 126 19.87 -22.56 0.14
C HIS A 126 19.89 -22.70 1.66
N CYS A 127 18.76 -22.93 2.28
CA CYS A 127 18.68 -23.07 3.73
C CYS A 127 19.07 -24.48 4.15
N LYS A 128 20.02 -24.57 5.08
CA LYS A 128 20.53 -25.87 5.58
C LYS A 128 19.56 -26.54 6.58
N ASP A 129 18.71 -25.76 7.21
CA ASP A 129 17.81 -26.22 8.26
C ASP A 129 16.57 -25.32 8.38
N ILE A 130 15.58 -25.78 9.13
CA ILE A 130 14.33 -25.08 9.38
C ILE A 130 14.56 -23.72 10.05
N LYS A 131 15.54 -23.58 10.92
CA LYS A 131 15.83 -22.30 11.57
C LYS A 131 16.23 -21.24 10.54
N ALA A 132 17.14 -21.58 9.62
CA ALA A 132 17.57 -20.69 8.54
C ALA A 132 16.37 -20.29 7.64
N MET A 133 15.44 -21.21 7.37
CA MET A 133 14.21 -20.91 6.62
C MET A 133 13.30 -19.91 7.38
N LEU A 134 13.04 -20.18 8.67
CA LEU A 134 12.18 -19.34 9.51
C LEU A 134 12.76 -17.92 9.69
N ASP A 135 14.06 -17.76 9.65
CA ASP A 135 14.71 -16.44 9.74
C ASP A 135 14.55 -15.61 8.47
N ARG A 136 14.41 -16.26 7.31
CA ARG A 136 14.11 -15.59 6.03
C ARG A 136 12.63 -15.26 5.86
N LEU A 137 11.74 -16.06 6.44
CA LEU A 137 10.29 -15.87 6.31
C LEU A 137 9.77 -14.74 7.17
N SER A 138 8.73 -14.07 6.67
CA SER A 138 8.00 -13.05 7.39
C SER A 138 6.92 -13.68 8.29
N ILE A 139 7.35 -14.33 9.37
CA ILE A 139 6.45 -15.00 10.30
C ILE A 139 5.81 -13.98 11.23
N TYR A 140 4.49 -14.09 11.40
CA TYR A 140 3.71 -13.25 12.31
C TYR A 140 3.84 -13.74 13.75
N ARG A 141 3.37 -12.90 14.69
CA ARG A 141 3.42 -13.25 16.12
C ARG A 141 2.74 -14.57 16.41
N TYR A 142 1.59 -14.81 15.76
CA TYR A 142 0.88 -16.08 15.76
C TYR A 142 0.69 -16.51 14.31
N THR A 143 1.08 -17.72 13.99
CA THR A 143 0.99 -18.30 12.63
C THR A 143 0.43 -19.68 12.74
N SER A 144 -0.62 -20.00 11.96
CA SER A 144 -1.17 -21.34 11.90
C SER A 144 -0.25 -22.29 11.13
N VAL A 145 -0.35 -23.60 11.40
CA VAL A 145 0.39 -24.63 10.67
C VAL A 145 0.08 -24.53 9.17
N ARG A 146 -1.18 -24.36 8.80
CA ARG A 146 -1.61 -24.10 7.40
C ARG A 146 -0.84 -22.95 6.77
N THR A 147 -0.78 -21.82 7.43
CA THR A 147 -0.05 -20.64 6.94
C THR A 147 1.45 -20.87 6.87
N MET A 148 2.00 -21.62 7.82
CA MET A 148 3.42 -21.96 7.82
C MET A 148 3.78 -22.85 6.63
N LEU A 149 3.00 -23.89 6.34
CA LEU A 149 3.21 -24.75 5.17
C LEU A 149 3.16 -23.95 3.87
N ASP A 150 2.17 -23.06 3.72
CA ASP A 150 2.06 -22.18 2.56
C ASP A 150 3.28 -21.25 2.41
N LEU A 151 3.78 -20.66 3.50
CA LEU A 151 5.01 -19.83 3.50
C LEU A 151 6.28 -20.63 3.16
N LEU A 152 6.29 -21.93 3.46
CA LEU A 152 7.36 -22.86 3.09
C LEU A 152 7.22 -23.41 1.66
N GLY A 153 6.16 -23.03 0.95
CA GLY A 153 5.91 -23.45 -0.43
C GLY A 153 5.02 -24.68 -0.58
N LEU A 154 4.64 -25.34 0.50
CA LEU A 154 3.96 -26.61 0.47
C LEU A 154 2.43 -26.47 0.40
N ASP A 155 1.75 -27.37 -0.32
CA ASP A 155 0.28 -27.47 -0.26
C ASP A 155 -0.13 -28.23 1.01
N TYR A 156 -0.67 -27.50 1.96
CA TYR A 156 -1.07 -28.05 3.26
C TYR A 156 -2.01 -29.28 3.16
N LYS A 157 -2.73 -29.44 2.04
CA LYS A 157 -3.66 -30.55 1.83
C LYS A 157 -2.94 -31.91 1.77
N GLU A 158 -1.71 -31.92 1.26
CA GLU A 158 -0.90 -33.12 1.12
C GLU A 158 -0.32 -33.61 2.46
N TYR A 159 -0.25 -32.74 3.46
CA TYR A 159 0.41 -33.00 4.75
C TYR A 159 -0.57 -33.25 5.93
N VAL A 160 -1.88 -33.28 5.70
CA VAL A 160 -2.89 -33.49 6.75
C VAL A 160 -2.67 -34.80 7.51
N LEU A 161 -2.37 -35.90 6.81
CA LEU A 161 -2.12 -37.21 7.44
C LEU A 161 -0.79 -37.22 8.20
N ALA A 162 0.23 -36.53 7.70
CA ALA A 162 1.52 -36.40 8.37
C ALA A 162 1.38 -35.61 9.67
N LEU A 163 0.62 -34.52 9.67
CA LEU A 163 0.30 -33.71 10.86
C LEU A 163 -0.33 -34.55 11.97
N GLY A 164 -1.28 -35.41 11.61
CA GLY A 164 -1.96 -36.29 12.59
C GLY A 164 -1.01 -37.20 13.36
N ARG A 165 0.13 -37.61 12.79
CA ARG A 165 1.16 -38.42 13.47
C ARG A 165 1.86 -37.67 14.63
N TYR A 166 1.86 -36.34 14.55
CA TYR A 166 2.44 -35.44 15.55
C TYR A 166 1.39 -34.83 16.49
N GLY A 167 0.12 -35.22 16.35
CA GLY A 167 -0.99 -34.66 17.15
C GLY A 167 -1.26 -33.19 16.86
N LEU A 168 -0.91 -32.70 15.65
CA LEU A 168 -1.08 -31.32 15.21
C LEU A 168 -2.27 -31.18 14.24
N ASP A 169 -2.89 -30.01 14.26
CA ASP A 169 -3.95 -29.62 13.32
C ASP A 169 -3.51 -28.41 12.47
N LEU A 170 -4.08 -28.29 11.27
CA LEU A 170 -3.79 -27.17 10.34
C LEU A 170 -4.10 -25.80 10.95
N ASP A 171 -5.10 -25.72 11.82
CA ASP A 171 -5.58 -24.47 12.41
C ASP A 171 -4.90 -24.16 13.75
N ASP A 172 -4.07 -25.07 14.28
CA ASP A 172 -3.20 -24.80 15.42
C ASP A 172 -2.29 -23.62 15.12
N SER A 173 -2.22 -22.67 16.07
CA SER A 173 -1.47 -21.42 15.89
C SER A 173 -0.39 -21.29 16.95
N PHE A 174 0.83 -21.00 16.49
CA PHE A 174 2.04 -20.97 17.29
C PHE A 174 2.74 -19.61 17.22
N LEU A 175 3.51 -19.28 18.26
CA LEU A 175 4.47 -18.16 18.22
C LEU A 175 5.67 -18.55 17.34
N LYS A 176 6.36 -17.54 16.78
CA LYS A 176 7.55 -17.80 15.96
C LYS A 176 8.57 -18.73 16.65
N LYS A 177 8.80 -18.53 17.95
CA LYS A 177 9.73 -19.35 18.73
C LYS A 177 9.30 -20.82 18.85
N ASP A 178 7.98 -21.07 18.95
CA ASP A 178 7.43 -22.42 19.17
C ASP A 178 7.72 -23.34 17.97
N PHE A 179 7.90 -22.79 16.75
CA PHE A 179 8.27 -23.58 15.56
C PHE A 179 9.63 -24.30 15.71
N LEU A 180 10.47 -23.86 16.64
CA LEU A 180 11.74 -24.51 16.96
C LEU A 180 11.73 -25.17 18.34
N GLU A 181 11.00 -24.61 19.30
CA GLU A 181 11.00 -25.04 20.71
C GLU A 181 9.98 -26.15 20.98
N ASN A 182 8.84 -26.17 20.26
CA ASN A 182 7.85 -27.25 20.39
C ASN A 182 8.38 -28.50 19.68
N LYS A 183 8.49 -29.61 20.44
CA LYS A 183 9.13 -30.84 19.99
C LYS A 183 8.42 -31.49 18.79
N ASP A 184 7.08 -31.57 18.83
CA ASP A 184 6.29 -32.24 17.80
C ASP A 184 6.29 -31.41 16.51
N LEU A 185 6.06 -30.09 16.64
CA LEU A 185 6.08 -29.17 15.52
C LEU A 185 7.46 -29.09 14.87
N SER A 186 8.54 -29.00 15.67
CA SER A 186 9.91 -28.97 15.16
C SER A 186 10.29 -30.28 14.46
N SER A 187 9.84 -31.42 14.99
CA SER A 187 10.10 -32.73 14.37
C SER A 187 9.33 -32.87 13.05
N PHE A 188 8.07 -32.46 13.02
CA PHE A 188 7.26 -32.40 11.81
C PHE A 188 7.92 -31.55 10.72
N LEU A 189 8.32 -30.30 11.04
CA LEU A 189 8.98 -29.42 10.06
C LEU A 189 10.33 -29.99 9.57
N LYS A 190 11.08 -30.69 10.41
CA LYS A 190 12.34 -31.35 10.00
C LYS A 190 12.08 -32.49 9.01
N GLU A 191 11.00 -33.26 9.20
CA GLU A 191 10.59 -34.30 8.25
C GLU A 191 10.30 -33.70 6.87
N LEU A 192 9.73 -32.48 6.80
CA LEU A 192 9.38 -31.81 5.54
C LEU A 192 10.55 -31.11 4.83
N LEU A 193 11.73 -31.08 5.44
CA LEU A 193 12.86 -30.34 4.88
C LEU A 193 13.22 -30.73 3.45
N PRO A 194 13.26 -32.03 3.07
CA PRO A 194 13.49 -32.43 1.67
C PRO A 194 12.44 -31.89 0.71
N ASP A 195 11.15 -32.00 1.06
CA ASP A 195 10.04 -31.56 0.22
C ASP A 195 10.06 -30.04 0.03
N ILE A 196 10.43 -29.29 1.09
CA ILE A 196 10.56 -27.82 1.01
C ILE A 196 11.69 -27.44 0.05
N ILE A 197 12.82 -28.13 0.11
CA ILE A 197 13.97 -27.85 -0.78
C ILE A 197 13.62 -28.18 -2.23
N GLU A 198 13.01 -29.34 -2.49
CA GLU A 198 12.60 -29.77 -3.82
C GLU A 198 11.61 -28.78 -4.45
N ASN A 199 10.52 -28.42 -3.72
CA ASN A 199 9.55 -27.43 -4.20
C ASN A 199 10.20 -26.03 -4.40
N SER A 200 11.13 -25.65 -3.53
CA SER A 200 11.85 -24.38 -3.66
C SER A 200 12.69 -24.31 -4.93
N GLU A 201 13.31 -25.43 -5.34
CA GLU A 201 14.05 -25.53 -6.60
C GLU A 201 13.13 -25.43 -7.82
N GLU A 202 12.00 -26.12 -7.81
CA GLU A 202 11.00 -26.04 -8.89
C GLU A 202 10.44 -24.61 -9.03
N GLU A 203 10.13 -23.96 -7.91
CA GLU A 203 9.64 -22.58 -7.93
C GLU A 203 10.73 -21.59 -8.40
N PHE A 204 12.01 -21.85 -8.11
CA PHE A 204 13.11 -21.05 -8.63
C PHE A 204 13.22 -21.16 -10.16
N LEU A 205 13.19 -22.35 -10.71
CA LEU A 205 13.23 -22.54 -12.17
C LEU A 205 12.05 -21.85 -12.86
N SER A 206 10.87 -21.95 -12.26
CA SER A 206 9.67 -21.28 -12.78
C SER A 206 9.77 -19.75 -12.70
N LEU A 207 10.33 -19.20 -11.61
CA LEU A 207 10.63 -17.78 -11.46
C LEU A 207 11.66 -17.33 -12.49
N GLN A 208 12.72 -18.12 -12.74
CA GLN A 208 13.75 -17.81 -13.74
C GLN A 208 13.12 -17.62 -15.12
N TYR A 209 12.27 -18.55 -15.57
CA TYR A 209 11.54 -18.41 -16.83
C TYR A 209 10.69 -17.15 -16.87
N TYR A 210 10.02 -16.81 -15.78
CA TYR A 210 9.22 -15.59 -15.70
C TYR A 210 10.07 -14.33 -15.84
N ILE A 211 11.20 -14.25 -15.12
CA ILE A 211 12.13 -13.11 -15.18
C ILE A 211 12.79 -13.00 -16.56
N ASP A 212 13.12 -14.13 -17.21
CA ASP A 212 13.70 -14.13 -18.56
C ASP A 212 12.77 -13.47 -19.57
N ARG A 213 11.47 -13.70 -19.48
CA ARG A 213 10.46 -13.10 -20.37
C ARG A 213 10.34 -11.58 -20.21
N LEU A 214 10.68 -11.03 -19.05
CA LEU A 214 10.63 -9.58 -18.84
C LEU A 214 11.75 -8.83 -19.59
N ASN A 215 12.73 -9.57 -20.11
CA ASN A 215 13.84 -9.04 -20.92
C ASN A 215 14.58 -7.88 -20.23
N LEU A 216 14.97 -8.11 -18.96
CA LEU A 216 15.55 -7.09 -18.10
C LEU A 216 17.06 -6.99 -18.29
N SER A 217 17.55 -5.77 -18.43
CA SER A 217 18.98 -5.43 -18.51
C SER A 217 19.21 -3.99 -18.03
N GLY A 218 20.48 -3.66 -17.75
CA GLY A 218 20.85 -2.30 -17.35
C GLY A 218 20.32 -1.89 -15.98
N LYS A 219 19.79 -0.67 -15.87
CA LYS A 219 19.23 -0.13 -14.63
C LYS A 219 17.71 -0.27 -14.60
N VAL A 220 17.21 -1.01 -13.63
CA VAL A 220 15.78 -1.33 -13.51
C VAL A 220 15.23 -0.72 -12.23
N GLY A 221 14.17 0.08 -12.36
CA GLY A 221 13.46 0.63 -11.21
C GLY A 221 12.28 -0.25 -10.81
N ILE A 222 12.22 -0.72 -9.57
CA ILE A 222 11.05 -1.40 -9.00
C ILE A 222 10.18 -0.40 -8.23
N ILE A 223 8.89 -0.41 -8.52
CA ILE A 223 7.91 0.50 -7.93
C ILE A 223 6.91 -0.29 -7.09
N ASP A 224 6.76 0.10 -5.83
CA ASP A 224 5.87 -0.52 -4.86
C ASP A 224 5.39 0.52 -3.83
N ILE A 225 4.35 0.21 -3.05
CA ILE A 225 3.95 1.08 -1.94
C ILE A 225 5.05 1.18 -0.89
N GLY A 226 5.78 0.08 -0.64
CA GLY A 226 7.05 0.06 0.10
C GLY A 226 7.01 -0.50 1.51
N TRP A 227 7.33 0.35 2.45
CA TRP A 227 7.62 0.26 3.88
C TRP A 227 8.97 -0.36 4.22
N ARG A 228 9.32 -1.57 3.77
CA ARG A 228 10.53 -2.30 4.22
C ARG A 228 11.46 -2.80 3.13
N GLY A 229 11.14 -2.59 1.85
CA GLY A 229 11.98 -2.99 0.71
C GLY A 229 12.30 -4.49 0.60
N ARG A 230 11.46 -5.36 1.17
CA ARG A 230 11.75 -6.81 1.23
C ARG A 230 11.75 -7.49 -0.14
N LEU A 231 10.89 -7.03 -1.06
CA LEU A 231 10.83 -7.58 -2.41
C LEU A 231 12.09 -7.22 -3.20
N GLN A 232 12.59 -5.98 -3.05
CA GLN A 232 13.85 -5.55 -3.63
C GLN A 232 15.00 -6.44 -3.15
N LYS A 233 15.11 -6.61 -1.83
CA LYS A 233 16.16 -7.44 -1.24
C LYS A 233 16.11 -8.88 -1.77
N ALA A 234 14.93 -9.47 -1.84
CA ALA A 234 14.77 -10.84 -2.34
C ALA A 234 15.17 -10.97 -3.82
N LEU A 235 14.79 -10.00 -4.66
CA LEU A 235 15.21 -9.98 -6.06
C LEU A 235 16.73 -9.82 -6.20
N GLU A 236 17.34 -8.90 -5.47
CA GLU A 236 18.79 -8.67 -5.52
C GLU A 236 19.60 -9.89 -5.08
N GLU A 237 19.13 -10.63 -4.05
CA GLU A 237 19.77 -11.86 -3.60
C GLU A 237 19.76 -12.95 -4.70
N MET A 238 18.75 -12.97 -5.56
CA MET A 238 18.61 -13.97 -6.62
C MET A 238 19.28 -13.59 -7.95
N LEU A 239 19.60 -12.32 -8.19
CA LEU A 239 20.15 -11.87 -9.47
C LEU A 239 21.36 -12.66 -9.97
N PRO A 240 22.38 -12.97 -9.13
CA PRO A 240 23.55 -13.74 -9.57
C PRO A 240 23.19 -15.11 -10.12
N GLU A 241 22.22 -15.78 -9.48
CA GLU A 241 21.79 -17.13 -9.86
C GLU A 241 20.87 -17.14 -11.07
N LEU A 242 20.09 -16.04 -11.24
CA LEU A 242 19.29 -15.80 -12.43
C LEU A 242 20.15 -15.46 -13.66
N GLY A 243 21.48 -15.35 -13.50
CA GLY A 243 22.38 -14.96 -14.59
C GLY A 243 22.12 -13.55 -15.13
N LYS A 244 21.56 -12.66 -14.31
CA LYS A 244 21.18 -11.28 -14.71
C LYS A 244 22.22 -10.29 -14.21
N ASN A 245 22.77 -9.54 -15.15
CA ASN A 245 23.62 -8.39 -14.84
C ASN A 245 22.79 -7.10 -14.97
N MET A 246 22.02 -6.80 -13.94
CA MET A 246 21.22 -5.58 -13.86
C MET A 246 21.34 -4.93 -12.48
N GLU A 247 21.19 -3.63 -12.45
CA GLU A 247 21.15 -2.82 -11.22
C GLU A 247 19.69 -2.54 -10.86
N ILE A 248 19.29 -2.95 -9.66
CA ILE A 248 17.94 -2.71 -9.14
C ILE A 248 17.92 -1.45 -8.29
N MET A 249 16.97 -0.56 -8.59
CA MET A 249 16.67 0.62 -7.78
C MET A 249 15.22 0.57 -7.30
N GLY A 250 14.99 0.78 -6.00
CA GLY A 250 13.67 0.75 -5.40
C GLY A 250 13.05 2.15 -5.29
N PHE A 251 11.80 2.30 -5.72
CA PHE A 251 11.03 3.53 -5.62
C PHE A 251 9.70 3.28 -4.92
N TYR A 252 9.49 3.94 -3.79
CA TYR A 252 8.42 3.65 -2.87
C TYR A 252 7.61 4.89 -2.51
N LEU A 253 6.35 4.74 -2.14
CA LEU A 253 5.63 5.83 -1.48
C LEU A 253 6.28 6.20 -0.15
N GLY A 254 6.71 5.22 0.61
CA GLY A 254 7.50 5.43 1.82
C GLY A 254 8.40 4.25 2.11
N ILE A 255 9.61 4.51 2.60
CA ILE A 255 10.60 3.47 2.88
C ILE A 255 11.26 3.68 4.24
N MET A 256 11.41 2.60 5.00
CA MET A 256 12.12 2.58 6.29
C MET A 256 13.51 1.93 6.17
N LEU A 257 13.84 1.41 4.99
CA LEU A 257 15.13 0.80 4.71
C LEU A 257 16.15 1.89 4.41
N ASP A 258 17.25 1.91 5.16
CA ASP A 258 18.40 2.76 4.86
C ASP A 258 19.30 2.03 3.85
N LYS A 259 19.18 2.42 2.60
CA LYS A 259 19.90 1.82 1.48
C LYS A 259 20.04 2.83 0.33
N GLU A 260 21.24 2.95 -0.24
CA GLU A 260 21.55 3.94 -1.28
C GLU A 260 20.70 3.82 -2.55
N ASN A 261 20.23 2.60 -2.87
CA ASN A 261 19.40 2.34 -4.04
C ASN A 261 17.91 2.14 -3.70
N ALA A 262 17.42 2.72 -2.59
CA ALA A 262 16.02 2.70 -2.19
C ALA A 262 15.54 4.11 -1.84
N PHE A 263 14.54 4.60 -2.58
CA PHE A 263 14.05 5.98 -2.51
C PHE A 263 12.60 6.02 -2.08
N GLY A 264 12.26 6.89 -1.13
CA GLY A 264 10.90 7.13 -0.66
C GLY A 264 10.37 8.48 -1.09
N TYR A 265 9.16 8.53 -1.65
CA TYR A 265 8.52 9.77 -2.08
C TYR A 265 8.01 10.60 -0.90
N LEU A 266 7.21 10.01 -0.02
CA LEU A 266 6.63 10.71 1.12
C LEU A 266 7.62 10.82 2.28
N TYR A 267 8.34 9.73 2.58
CA TYR A 267 9.39 9.69 3.60
C TYR A 267 10.45 8.63 3.27
N GLY A 268 11.68 8.87 3.74
CA GLY A 268 12.81 7.95 3.66
C GLY A 268 13.00 7.15 4.97
N SER A 269 14.22 6.60 5.15
CA SER A 269 14.61 5.85 6.35
C SER A 269 14.63 6.70 7.61
N GLU A 270 14.88 7.99 7.48
CA GLU A 270 14.95 8.93 8.59
C GLU A 270 13.62 9.05 9.34
N ASP A 271 13.69 9.40 10.63
CA ASP A 271 12.50 9.71 11.40
C ASP A 271 11.99 11.09 11.02
N SER A 272 10.79 11.13 10.47
CA SER A 272 10.11 12.34 10.03
C SER A 272 8.67 12.42 10.53
N GLU A 273 8.11 13.62 10.57
CA GLU A 273 6.70 13.81 10.88
C GLU A 273 5.79 13.13 9.87
N GLU A 274 6.16 13.15 8.60
CA GLU A 274 5.44 12.51 7.51
C GLU A 274 5.40 10.99 7.71
N LYS A 275 6.51 10.36 8.10
CA LYS A 275 6.57 8.93 8.42
C LYS A 275 5.58 8.56 9.52
N VAL A 276 5.57 9.30 10.63
CA VAL A 276 4.62 9.08 11.74
C VAL A 276 3.17 9.28 11.27
N MET A 277 2.94 10.32 10.47
CA MET A 277 1.62 10.63 9.93
C MET A 277 1.11 9.50 9.02
N VAL A 278 1.87 9.10 8.02
CA VAL A 278 1.50 8.00 7.09
C VAL A 278 1.25 6.70 7.85
N ARG A 279 2.12 6.34 8.79
CA ARG A 279 1.95 5.12 9.58
C ARG A 279 0.69 5.11 10.45
N SER A 280 0.13 6.26 10.74
CA SER A 280 -1.12 6.37 11.49
C SER A 280 -2.35 5.92 10.70
N PHE A 281 -2.27 5.89 9.34
CA PHE A 281 -3.32 5.44 8.43
C PHE A 281 -2.81 4.52 7.29
N GLU A 282 -1.68 3.87 7.51
CA GLU A 282 -0.98 2.99 6.56
C GLU A 282 -1.93 1.99 5.87
N GLY A 283 -2.76 1.28 6.64
CA GLY A 283 -3.69 0.30 6.07
C GLY A 283 -4.81 0.92 5.23
N LEU A 284 -5.25 2.16 5.52
CA LEU A 284 -6.16 2.87 4.62
C LEU A 284 -5.47 3.16 3.29
N LEU A 285 -4.20 3.58 3.34
CA LEU A 285 -3.42 3.85 2.14
C LEU A 285 -3.22 2.57 1.32
N GLU A 286 -2.80 1.46 1.95
CA GLU A 286 -2.66 0.16 1.28
C GLU A 286 -3.96 -0.28 0.58
N MET A 287 -5.12 -0.09 1.23
CA MET A 287 -6.40 -0.39 0.57
C MET A 287 -6.63 0.42 -0.70
N LEU A 288 -6.30 1.72 -0.71
CA LEU A 288 -6.49 2.57 -1.89
C LEU A 288 -5.65 2.13 -3.10
N PHE A 289 -4.56 1.41 -2.86
CA PHE A 289 -3.69 0.87 -3.89
C PHE A 289 -3.98 -0.60 -4.26
N SER A 290 -4.90 -1.28 -3.56
CA SER A 290 -5.22 -2.69 -3.83
C SER A 290 -5.60 -2.93 -5.29
N ALA A 291 -5.09 -4.02 -5.89
CA ALA A 291 -5.43 -4.43 -7.25
C ALA A 291 -6.76 -5.18 -7.31
N ASP A 292 -7.19 -5.53 -8.52
CA ASP A 292 -8.42 -6.29 -8.83
C ASP A 292 -8.19 -7.80 -8.97
N HIS A 293 -7.11 -8.30 -8.39
CA HIS A 293 -6.73 -9.70 -8.37
C HIS A 293 -6.06 -10.10 -7.06
N GLY A 294 -6.02 -11.40 -6.78
CA GLY A 294 -5.34 -11.97 -5.63
C GLY A 294 -3.82 -11.81 -5.67
N SER A 295 -3.15 -12.01 -4.55
CA SER A 295 -1.69 -12.00 -4.46
C SER A 295 -1.09 -13.16 -5.25
N VAL A 296 0.14 -13.01 -5.72
CA VAL A 296 0.86 -14.09 -6.43
C VAL A 296 1.18 -15.20 -5.43
N LYS A 297 0.78 -16.43 -5.76
CA LYS A 297 1.13 -17.61 -5.00
C LYS A 297 2.46 -18.16 -5.50
N ARG A 298 2.55 -18.52 -6.79
CA ARG A 298 3.78 -19.03 -7.42
C ARG A 298 3.75 -18.87 -8.94
N TYR A 299 4.90 -19.04 -9.55
CA TYR A 299 5.03 -19.26 -10.99
C TYR A 299 5.01 -20.76 -11.26
N LYS A 300 4.46 -21.15 -12.40
CA LYS A 300 4.37 -22.56 -12.82
C LYS A 300 5.30 -22.86 -13.98
N SER A 301 5.67 -24.12 -14.13
CA SER A 301 6.52 -24.61 -15.22
C SER A 301 5.90 -24.43 -16.61
N ASP A 302 4.55 -24.38 -16.69
CA ASP A 302 3.81 -24.06 -17.92
C ASP A 302 3.79 -22.55 -18.25
N GLN A 303 4.57 -21.75 -17.51
CA GLN A 303 4.71 -20.30 -17.64
C GLN A 303 3.46 -19.50 -17.20
N THR A 304 2.49 -20.13 -16.59
CA THR A 304 1.35 -19.45 -15.98
C THR A 304 1.69 -18.94 -14.58
N ILE A 305 0.91 -17.98 -14.11
CA ILE A 305 1.04 -17.41 -12.77
C ILE A 305 -0.15 -17.88 -11.95
N GLU A 306 0.12 -18.58 -10.85
CA GLU A 306 -0.91 -18.97 -9.89
C GLU A 306 -1.11 -17.83 -8.89
N LEU A 307 -2.34 -17.36 -8.78
CA LEU A 307 -2.75 -16.38 -7.81
C LEU A 307 -3.51 -17.05 -6.66
N TYR A 308 -3.47 -16.45 -5.48
CA TYR A 308 -4.46 -16.75 -4.46
C TYR A 308 -5.84 -16.27 -4.89
N ASP A 309 -6.88 -16.84 -4.30
CA ASP A 309 -8.23 -16.36 -4.49
C ASP A 309 -8.31 -14.87 -4.18
N PHE A 310 -9.07 -14.15 -5.00
CA PHE A 310 -9.25 -12.72 -4.77
C PHE A 310 -10.11 -12.52 -3.53
N GLU A 311 -9.53 -11.91 -2.51
CA GLU A 311 -10.15 -11.77 -1.20
C GLU A 311 -11.52 -11.08 -1.23
N TYR A 312 -11.76 -10.21 -2.21
CA TYR A 312 -13.02 -9.49 -2.33
C TYR A 312 -14.13 -10.28 -3.02
N ASP A 313 -13.85 -11.45 -3.58
CA ASP A 313 -14.87 -12.33 -4.16
C ASP A 313 -15.63 -13.16 -3.11
N GLY A 314 -15.14 -13.24 -1.89
CA GLY A 314 -15.64 -14.14 -0.84
C GLY A 314 -17.10 -13.94 -0.46
N ASN A 315 -17.60 -12.69 -0.38
CA ASN A 315 -18.99 -12.41 -0.02
C ASN A 315 -19.46 -11.02 -0.51
N SER A 316 -20.77 -10.76 -0.35
CA SER A 316 -21.39 -9.51 -0.82
C SER A 316 -20.79 -8.25 -0.17
N LYS A 317 -20.42 -8.32 1.12
CA LYS A 317 -19.79 -7.19 1.82
C LYS A 317 -18.43 -6.87 1.21
N LEU A 318 -17.59 -7.87 1.02
CA LEU A 318 -16.26 -7.73 0.41
C LEU A 318 -16.36 -7.13 -0.99
N ARG A 319 -17.26 -7.67 -1.83
CA ARG A 319 -17.52 -7.12 -3.17
C ARG A 319 -17.97 -5.66 -3.14
N ASN A 320 -18.79 -5.26 -2.15
CA ASN A 320 -19.23 -3.86 -2.03
C ASN A 320 -18.08 -2.95 -1.55
N ASP A 321 -17.25 -3.41 -0.60
CA ASP A 321 -16.07 -2.67 -0.17
C ASP A 321 -15.13 -2.42 -1.37
N PHE A 322 -14.95 -3.41 -2.24
CA PHE A 322 -14.13 -3.26 -3.45
C PHE A 322 -14.77 -2.35 -4.51
N LYS A 323 -16.09 -2.40 -4.70
CA LYS A 323 -16.79 -1.45 -5.59
C LYS A 323 -16.62 0.01 -5.15
N ASP A 324 -16.62 0.24 -3.84
CA ASP A 324 -16.33 1.56 -3.27
C ASP A 324 -14.91 2.01 -3.61
N LEU A 325 -13.95 1.11 -3.47
CA LEU A 325 -12.56 1.35 -3.81
C LEU A 325 -12.36 1.66 -5.30
N LEU A 326 -13.02 0.92 -6.19
CA LEU A 326 -12.95 1.18 -7.64
C LEU A 326 -13.41 2.59 -8.00
N LYS A 327 -14.48 3.11 -7.37
CA LYS A 327 -14.94 4.49 -7.59
C LYS A 327 -13.91 5.53 -7.14
N ILE A 328 -13.21 5.29 -6.03
CA ILE A 328 -12.13 6.17 -5.57
C ILE A 328 -10.98 6.14 -6.58
N ARG A 329 -10.58 4.96 -7.05
CA ARG A 329 -9.51 4.80 -8.05
C ARG A 329 -9.87 5.46 -9.39
N GLU A 330 -11.12 5.33 -9.82
CA GLU A 330 -11.64 6.01 -11.01
C GLU A 330 -11.51 7.53 -10.90
N GLY A 331 -11.93 8.09 -9.76
CA GLY A 331 -11.77 9.52 -9.47
C GLY A 331 -10.32 9.97 -9.51
N ALA A 332 -9.42 9.17 -8.92
CA ALA A 332 -8.00 9.47 -8.90
C ALA A 332 -7.37 9.49 -10.31
N LEU A 333 -7.64 8.49 -11.13
CA LEU A 333 -7.13 8.43 -12.51
C LEU A 333 -7.76 9.52 -13.39
N CYS A 334 -9.02 9.87 -13.15
CA CYS A 334 -9.66 11.00 -13.82
C CYS A 334 -8.98 12.33 -13.49
N PHE A 335 -8.60 12.57 -12.22
CA PHE A 335 -7.78 13.73 -11.85
C PHE A 335 -6.47 13.74 -12.62
N VAL A 336 -5.71 12.63 -12.56
CA VAL A 336 -4.40 12.52 -13.25
C VAL A 336 -4.52 12.90 -14.73
N LYS A 337 -5.52 12.33 -15.42
CA LYS A 337 -5.77 12.62 -16.83
C LYS A 337 -6.12 14.09 -17.06
N ARG A 338 -7.14 14.60 -16.37
CA ARG A 338 -7.61 15.98 -16.56
C ARG A 338 -6.56 17.03 -16.22
N PHE A 339 -5.75 16.79 -15.18
CA PHE A 339 -4.71 17.71 -14.78
C PHE A 339 -3.54 17.68 -15.77
N CYS A 340 -3.15 16.50 -16.26
CA CYS A 340 -2.13 16.35 -17.30
C CYS A 340 -2.51 17.05 -18.62
N GLU A 341 -3.80 17.04 -18.97
CA GLU A 341 -4.32 17.70 -20.17
C GLU A 341 -4.54 19.23 -19.99
N ASN A 342 -4.35 19.76 -18.79
CA ASN A 342 -4.57 21.17 -18.47
C ASN A 342 -3.25 21.96 -18.50
N SER A 343 -3.28 23.18 -19.05
CA SER A 343 -2.09 24.04 -19.11
C SER A 343 -1.47 24.38 -17.75
N LEU A 344 -2.21 24.23 -16.65
CA LEU A 344 -1.66 24.39 -15.31
C LEU A 344 -0.57 23.35 -15.00
N SER A 345 -0.63 22.15 -15.59
CA SER A 345 0.39 21.12 -15.41
C SER A 345 1.79 21.56 -15.89
N ASP A 346 1.84 22.46 -16.88
CA ASP A 346 3.09 22.98 -17.42
C ASP A 346 3.66 24.16 -16.61
N VAL A 347 2.82 24.79 -15.78
CA VAL A 347 3.14 26.04 -15.07
C VAL A 347 3.39 25.79 -13.58
N ILE A 348 2.59 24.90 -12.97
CA ILE A 348 2.70 24.59 -11.54
C ILE A 348 3.99 23.80 -11.29
N ARG A 349 4.84 24.36 -10.42
CA ARG A 349 5.96 23.61 -9.88
C ARG A 349 5.47 22.67 -8.80
N TRP A 350 5.42 21.37 -9.13
CA TRP A 350 4.90 20.36 -8.23
C TRP A 350 5.78 20.17 -7.00
N ASP A 351 5.20 20.31 -5.83
CA ASP A 351 5.83 20.04 -4.55
C ASP A 351 5.16 18.80 -3.89
N LYS A 352 5.96 18.05 -3.16
CA LYS A 352 5.52 16.86 -2.39
C LYS A 352 4.34 17.17 -1.45
N THR A 353 4.32 18.36 -0.83
CA THR A 353 3.28 18.78 0.11
C THR A 353 1.91 18.89 -0.56
N MET A 354 1.85 19.33 -1.82
CA MET A 354 0.61 19.40 -2.61
C MET A 354 -0.04 18.01 -2.75
N ALA A 355 0.78 16.99 -2.99
CA ALA A 355 0.30 15.61 -3.09
C ALA A 355 -0.13 15.05 -1.73
N PHE A 356 0.58 15.43 -0.68
CA PHE A 356 0.46 14.82 0.64
C PHE A 356 -0.70 15.36 1.46
N ASP A 357 -0.97 16.64 1.38
CA ASP A 357 -1.91 17.35 2.25
C ASP A 357 -3.33 16.77 2.24
N ALA A 358 -3.92 16.55 1.07
CA ALA A 358 -5.30 16.08 0.96
C ALA A 358 -5.45 14.62 1.42
N ILE A 359 -4.51 13.75 1.06
CA ILE A 359 -4.52 12.34 1.50
C ILE A 359 -4.28 12.22 3.02
N CYS A 360 -3.43 13.06 3.60
CA CYS A 360 -3.25 13.12 5.04
C CYS A 360 -4.52 13.55 5.78
N ARG A 361 -5.24 14.54 5.26
CA ARG A 361 -6.53 14.93 5.83
C ARG A 361 -7.56 13.79 5.73
N LEU A 362 -7.58 13.06 4.63
CA LEU A 362 -8.40 11.85 4.53
C LEU A 362 -8.04 10.85 5.64
N GLY A 363 -6.76 10.59 5.88
CA GLY A 363 -6.30 9.64 6.88
C GLY A 363 -6.47 10.10 8.33
N THR A 364 -6.28 11.41 8.61
CA THR A 364 -6.18 11.94 9.97
C THR A 364 -7.36 12.81 10.40
N GLU A 365 -7.98 13.56 9.47
CA GLU A 365 -9.10 14.48 9.72
C GLU A 365 -10.42 13.98 9.12
N THR A 366 -10.51 12.70 8.82
CA THR A 366 -11.65 12.06 8.15
C THR A 366 -13.00 12.53 8.69
N ARG A 367 -13.92 12.89 7.79
CA ARG A 367 -15.30 13.25 8.14
C ARG A 367 -16.05 12.04 8.70
N GLN A 368 -16.98 12.26 9.62
CA GLN A 368 -17.65 11.18 10.35
C GLN A 368 -18.37 10.17 9.43
N SER A 369 -18.96 10.64 8.33
CA SER A 369 -19.62 9.75 7.34
C SER A 369 -18.62 8.79 6.69
N ASP A 370 -17.45 9.30 6.29
CA ASP A 370 -16.39 8.54 5.63
C ASP A 370 -15.68 7.62 6.63
N LEU A 371 -15.47 8.10 7.85
CA LEU A 371 -14.92 7.30 8.94
C LEU A 371 -15.79 6.07 9.25
N ASN A 372 -17.11 6.24 9.26
CA ASN A 372 -18.05 5.16 9.49
C ASN A 372 -18.05 4.15 8.34
N ARG A 373 -17.93 4.62 7.10
CA ARG A 373 -17.87 3.77 5.90
C ARG A 373 -16.54 3.03 5.83
N PHE A 374 -15.44 3.75 5.75
CA PHE A 374 -14.10 3.18 5.56
C PHE A 374 -13.61 2.38 6.77
N GLY A 375 -13.94 2.81 7.99
CA GLY A 375 -13.56 2.08 9.19
C GLY A 375 -14.21 0.68 9.31
N ASN A 376 -15.27 0.41 8.53
CA ASN A 376 -15.88 -0.91 8.42
C ASN A 376 -15.40 -1.71 7.22
N TRP A 377 -14.61 -1.13 6.32
CA TRP A 377 -14.03 -1.87 5.20
C TRP A 377 -13.22 -3.06 5.69
N SER A 378 -13.27 -4.11 4.91
CA SER A 378 -12.55 -5.35 5.17
C SER A 378 -11.11 -5.22 4.70
N PHE A 379 -10.19 -5.16 5.65
CA PHE A 379 -8.75 -5.14 5.38
C PHE A 379 -8.20 -6.56 5.47
N TYR A 380 -7.57 -6.99 4.38
CA TYR A 380 -6.92 -8.29 4.30
C TYR A 380 -5.44 -8.16 4.58
N ALA A 381 -4.99 -8.78 5.65
CA ALA A 381 -3.58 -8.89 5.98
C ALA A 381 -3.32 -10.23 6.66
N ASN A 382 -2.21 -10.85 6.33
CA ASN A 382 -1.74 -12.05 7.02
C ASN A 382 -2.75 -13.22 7.00
N ASN A 383 -3.39 -13.44 5.85
CA ASN A 383 -4.46 -14.43 5.67
C ASN A 383 -5.65 -14.24 6.60
N THR A 384 -5.81 -13.05 7.17
CA THR A 384 -6.95 -12.70 8.02
C THR A 384 -7.66 -11.46 7.49
N ILE A 385 -9.00 -11.48 7.63
CA ILE A 385 -9.83 -10.33 7.30
C ILE A 385 -10.23 -9.65 8.59
N SER A 386 -9.95 -8.36 8.71
CA SER A 386 -10.34 -7.55 9.85
C SER A 386 -10.90 -6.20 9.39
N PRO A 387 -11.80 -5.57 10.17
CA PRO A 387 -12.21 -4.20 9.86
C PRO A 387 -11.04 -3.24 9.95
N LEU A 388 -10.96 -2.29 9.00
CA LEU A 388 -9.87 -1.32 8.89
C LEU A 388 -9.68 -0.50 10.18
N ALA A 389 -10.78 -0.07 10.82
CA ALA A 389 -10.72 0.70 12.06
C ALA A 389 -11.97 0.50 12.94
N LYS A 390 -12.17 -0.71 13.50
CA LYS A 390 -13.34 -1.00 14.35
C LYS A 390 -12.92 -1.42 15.76
N PRO A 391 -13.10 -0.55 16.77
CA PRO A 391 -12.88 -0.92 18.16
C PRO A 391 -13.83 -2.06 18.60
N ASN A 392 -13.27 -3.02 19.29
CA ASN A 392 -14.03 -4.11 19.87
C ASN A 392 -14.59 -3.68 21.26
N ARG A 393 -15.71 -4.23 21.72
CA ARG A 393 -16.35 -3.85 22.98
C ARG A 393 -15.45 -4.02 24.20
N GLY A 394 -14.57 -5.00 24.20
CA GLY A 394 -13.67 -5.28 25.32
C GLY A 394 -12.61 -4.20 25.60
N VAL A 395 -12.33 -3.30 24.63
CA VAL A 395 -11.33 -2.23 24.80
C VAL A 395 -11.80 -1.11 25.73
N TYR A 396 -13.11 -0.98 25.94
CA TYR A 396 -13.68 0.01 26.86
C TYR A 396 -13.42 -0.32 28.34
N PHE A 397 -13.03 -1.56 28.64
CA PHE A 397 -12.83 -2.05 30.01
C PHE A 397 -11.36 -2.29 30.37
N SER A 398 -10.42 -2.06 29.45
CA SER A 398 -9.01 -2.35 29.70
C SER A 398 -8.07 -1.50 28.85
N PHE A 399 -7.22 -0.72 29.51
CA PHE A 399 -6.19 0.10 28.86
C PHE A 399 -5.20 -0.74 28.05
N LEU A 400 -4.83 -1.93 28.54
CA LEU A 400 -3.94 -2.85 27.79
C LEU A 400 -4.60 -3.35 26.52
N LYS A 401 -5.90 -3.67 26.54
CA LYS A 401 -6.66 -4.04 25.35
C LYS A 401 -6.78 -2.88 24.37
N LEU A 402 -6.94 -1.64 24.88
CA LEU A 402 -6.96 -0.44 24.05
C LEU A 402 -5.59 -0.24 23.36
N LYS A 403 -4.48 -0.29 24.11
CA LYS A 403 -3.12 -0.14 23.55
C LYS A 403 -2.86 -1.20 22.47
N LYS A 404 -3.22 -2.45 22.74
CA LYS A 404 -3.13 -3.56 21.75
C LYS A 404 -4.02 -3.29 20.54
N GLY A 405 -5.25 -2.82 20.72
CA GLY A 405 -6.19 -2.51 19.64
C GLY A 405 -5.70 -1.40 18.72
N ILE A 406 -5.13 -0.32 19.29
CA ILE A 406 -4.54 0.78 18.52
C ILE A 406 -3.32 0.28 17.71
N SER A 407 -2.42 -0.45 18.37
CA SER A 407 -1.20 -0.97 17.73
C SER A 407 -1.49 -1.94 16.59
N SER A 408 -2.53 -2.78 16.72
CA SER A 408 -2.91 -3.76 15.72
C SER A 408 -3.86 -3.23 14.64
N SER A 409 -4.48 -2.07 14.83
CA SER A 409 -5.39 -1.50 13.84
C SER A 409 -4.63 -1.04 12.59
N PRO A 410 -5.06 -1.41 11.38
CA PRO A 410 -4.47 -0.89 10.14
C PRO A 410 -4.63 0.63 10.00
N TRP A 411 -5.69 1.20 10.54
CA TRP A 411 -5.94 2.64 10.58
C TRP A 411 -6.07 3.14 12.02
N LYS A 412 -4.95 3.47 12.62
CA LYS A 412 -4.80 3.78 14.05
C LYS A 412 -5.57 5.03 14.48
N ILE A 413 -5.48 6.12 13.69
CA ILE A 413 -6.26 7.35 13.96
C ILE A 413 -7.76 7.10 13.75
N GLY A 414 -8.15 6.40 12.72
CA GLY A 414 -9.54 6.00 12.50
C GLY A 414 -10.10 5.20 13.67
N TYR A 415 -9.30 4.28 14.20
CA TYR A 415 -9.64 3.48 15.38
C TYR A 415 -9.85 4.36 16.63
N LEU A 416 -8.92 5.27 16.90
CA LEU A 416 -9.03 6.21 18.03
C LEU A 416 -10.26 7.11 17.93
N LYS A 417 -10.54 7.67 16.73
CA LYS A 417 -11.72 8.51 16.48
C LYS A 417 -13.02 7.74 16.72
N ARG A 418 -13.10 6.48 16.28
CA ARG A 418 -14.29 5.62 16.48
C ARG A 418 -14.42 5.13 17.92
N PHE A 419 -13.31 5.04 18.65
CA PHE A 419 -13.30 4.69 20.07
C PHE A 419 -13.79 5.86 20.94
N LEU A 420 -13.17 7.03 20.81
CA LEU A 420 -13.42 8.18 21.70
C LEU A 420 -14.66 8.99 21.31
N LYS A 421 -14.99 9.08 20.00
CA LYS A 421 -16.17 9.77 19.44
C LYS A 421 -16.30 11.25 19.80
N ILE A 422 -15.24 11.92 20.17
CA ILE A 422 -15.17 13.35 20.50
C ILE A 422 -14.10 14.05 19.67
N PRO A 423 -14.18 15.35 19.41
CA PRO A 423 -13.19 16.07 18.63
C PRO A 423 -11.91 16.31 19.46
N LEU A 424 -10.88 15.51 19.19
CA LEU A 424 -9.56 15.60 19.84
C LEU A 424 -8.45 15.71 18.79
N PRO A 425 -7.28 16.21 19.16
CA PRO A 425 -6.11 16.23 18.28
C PRO A 425 -5.47 14.83 18.17
N TYR A 426 -6.16 13.92 17.50
CA TYR A 426 -5.83 12.49 17.45
C TYR A 426 -4.42 12.20 16.97
N LEU A 427 -3.87 12.99 16.04
CA LEU A 427 -2.49 12.82 15.59
C LEU A 427 -1.49 13.08 16.71
N ARG A 428 -1.74 14.10 17.56
CA ARG A 428 -0.88 14.38 18.74
C ARG A 428 -0.97 13.25 19.77
N ILE A 429 -2.17 12.72 19.99
CA ILE A 429 -2.39 11.58 20.89
C ILE A 429 -1.64 10.36 20.35
N TYR A 430 -1.73 10.08 19.04
CA TYR A 430 -1.00 8.99 18.40
C TYR A 430 0.52 9.16 18.51
N LYS A 431 1.05 10.36 18.24
CA LYS A 431 2.49 10.67 18.40
C LYS A 431 2.96 10.38 19.84
N TRP A 432 2.19 10.80 20.83
CA TRP A 432 2.51 10.51 22.23
C TRP A 432 2.57 9.00 22.52
N PHE A 433 1.59 8.22 22.06
CA PHE A 433 1.61 6.75 22.20
C PHE A 433 2.80 6.07 21.51
N MET A 434 3.35 6.66 20.45
CA MET A 434 4.48 6.07 19.70
C MET A 434 5.84 6.44 20.29
N HIS A 435 5.96 7.55 21.02
CA HIS A 435 7.20 7.93 21.71
C HIS A 435 7.53 7.04 22.92
N ASP A 436 6.56 6.31 23.44
CA ASP A 436 6.71 5.40 24.58
C ASP A 436 7.00 3.94 24.15
N GLN A 437 7.36 3.71 22.90
CA GLN A 437 7.72 2.40 22.34
C GLN A 437 9.14 2.42 21.74
#